data_13b8c7bb1e93aa6f9948605910a39646
#
_entry.id   13b8c7bb1e93aa6f9948605910a39646
#
_cell.length_a   1.000
_cell.length_b   1.000
_cell.length_c   1.000
_cell.angle_alpha   90.00
_cell.angle_beta   90.00
_cell.angle_gamma   90.00
#
_symmetry.space_group_name_H-M   'P 1'
#
loop_
_entity.id
_entity.type
_entity.pdbx_description
1 polymer ?
#
loop_
_entity_poly.entity_id
_entity_poly.type
_entity_poly.pdbx_seq_one_letter_code
_entity_poly.pdbx_strand_id
1 'polypeptide(L)'
;STLMRSSAASDVYKRQRQNCPDCNINVSLSLDGFGTTHDTQRGVPGNFYKALETLRKIQENFGDDGKVLKNIATVITKYNIDQVEDFMTWVYGRFRTSTHTIEAARGMTRDDGVKILTESTLRKIQDDISPIYSAYADRMVADTTGLRKPITRFFYLGLIRTLYNVRASNIDHPTPWGMDCTAGETTLVIDYDGRFRACELREPLGNIKEYGCDISKVMNSEAMKQEIAAIGHGYKANCWCTHGCWITSSVIFNPRKMIRSVYKGYRETKRLNHPLAINEQKLQTMEAKYHLDIERLRQLNIR
;
A
#
# COMPACT_ATOMS: atom_id res chain seq x y z
N SER A 1 17.23 -21.52 -3.65
CA SER A 1 16.19 -21.71 -2.61
C SER A 1 15.05 -20.69 -2.64
N THR A 2 15.15 -19.58 -3.40
CA THR A 2 14.08 -18.57 -3.52
C THR A 2 12.89 -19.08 -4.37
N LEU A 3 13.13 -19.92 -5.35
CA LEU A 3 12.09 -20.58 -6.16
C LEU A 3 11.19 -21.51 -5.33
N MET A 4 11.77 -22.24 -4.38
CA MET A 4 11.00 -23.09 -3.46
C MET A 4 10.13 -22.28 -2.49
N ARG A 5 10.58 -21.09 -2.06
CA ARG A 5 9.80 -20.22 -1.17
C ARG A 5 8.57 -19.62 -1.87
N SER A 6 8.68 -19.27 -3.14
CA SER A 6 7.54 -18.71 -3.91
C SER A 6 6.49 -19.76 -4.24
N SER A 7 6.89 -21.02 -4.51
CA SER A 7 5.94 -22.12 -4.70
C SER A 7 5.25 -22.51 -3.39
N ALA A 8 5.99 -22.59 -2.28
CA ALA A 8 5.43 -22.88 -0.97
C ALA A 8 4.42 -21.80 -0.52
N ALA A 9 4.70 -20.53 -0.77
CA ALA A 9 3.75 -19.45 -0.48
C ALA A 9 2.48 -19.56 -1.32
N SER A 10 2.60 -19.85 -2.62
CA SER A 10 1.47 -20.10 -3.50
C SER A 10 0.59 -21.28 -3.02
N ASP A 11 1.21 -22.36 -2.56
CA ASP A 11 0.49 -23.54 -2.05
C ASP A 11 -0.22 -23.24 -0.72
N VAL A 12 0.37 -22.41 0.15
CA VAL A 12 -0.28 -21.93 1.37
C VAL A 12 -1.55 -21.14 1.04
N TYR A 13 -1.48 -20.20 0.10
CA TYR A 13 -2.66 -19.41 -0.32
C TYR A 13 -3.74 -20.27 -0.98
N LYS A 14 -3.35 -21.29 -1.77
CA LYS A 14 -4.31 -22.26 -2.33
C LYS A 14 -5.06 -23.02 -1.23
N ARG A 15 -4.33 -23.51 -0.21
CA ARG A 15 -4.94 -24.18 0.95
C ARG A 15 -5.86 -23.25 1.72
N GLN A 16 -5.45 -21.98 1.92
CA GLN A 16 -6.29 -20.98 2.57
C GLN A 16 -7.59 -20.76 1.79
N ARG A 17 -7.53 -20.64 0.46
CA ARG A 17 -8.73 -20.51 -0.37
C ARG A 17 -9.65 -21.73 -0.31
N GLN A 18 -9.09 -22.94 -0.28
CA GLN A 18 -9.86 -24.18 -0.17
C GLN A 18 -10.54 -24.32 1.19
N ASN A 19 -9.83 -24.01 2.28
CA ASN A 19 -10.33 -24.17 3.64
C ASN A 19 -11.19 -23.00 4.13
N CYS A 20 -11.09 -21.83 3.48
CA CYS A 20 -11.78 -20.61 3.87
C CYS A 20 -12.33 -19.88 2.63
N PRO A 21 -13.34 -20.43 1.94
CA PRO A 21 -13.82 -19.91 0.67
C PRO A 21 -14.45 -18.51 0.78
N ASP A 22 -14.86 -18.10 1.98
CA ASP A 22 -15.44 -16.79 2.25
C ASP A 22 -14.41 -15.73 2.63
N CYS A 23 -13.17 -16.11 2.93
CA CYS A 23 -12.11 -15.17 3.27
C CYS A 23 -11.58 -14.44 2.03
N ASN A 24 -11.32 -13.14 2.19
CA ASN A 24 -10.55 -12.38 1.23
C ASN A 24 -9.05 -12.53 1.55
N ILE A 25 -8.26 -12.82 0.54
CA ILE A 25 -6.80 -12.91 0.65
C ILE A 25 -6.20 -11.69 -0.05
N ASN A 26 -5.36 -10.93 0.63
CA ASN A 26 -4.60 -9.84 0.03
C ASN A 26 -3.13 -10.24 -0.07
N VAL A 27 -2.66 -10.44 -1.29
CA VAL A 27 -1.25 -10.72 -1.58
C VAL A 27 -0.59 -9.42 -2.02
N SER A 28 0.28 -8.88 -1.19
CA SER A 28 1.02 -7.66 -1.49
C SER A 28 2.46 -7.99 -1.87
N LEU A 29 2.88 -7.51 -3.04
CA LEU A 29 4.23 -7.66 -3.56
C LEU A 29 4.94 -6.31 -3.57
N SER A 30 6.14 -6.28 -3.02
CA SER A 30 6.97 -5.08 -3.04
C SER A 30 7.71 -4.97 -4.37
N LEU A 31 7.43 -3.90 -5.12
CA LEU A 31 8.10 -3.54 -6.37
C LEU A 31 8.35 -2.04 -6.38
N ASP A 32 9.62 -1.61 -6.35
CA ASP A 32 9.97 -0.21 -6.09
C ASP A 32 10.41 0.58 -7.33
N GLY A 33 10.42 -0.02 -8.50
CA GLY A 33 10.82 0.63 -9.74
C GLY A 33 11.28 -0.37 -10.78
N PHE A 34 11.82 0.12 -11.89
CA PHE A 34 12.27 -0.71 -13.00
C PHE A 34 13.65 -1.34 -12.74
N GLY A 35 13.79 -2.61 -13.09
CA GLY A 35 15.05 -3.32 -13.22
C GLY A 35 16.04 -3.08 -12.07
N THR A 36 17.18 -2.50 -12.42
CA THR A 36 18.27 -2.23 -11.47
C THR A 36 17.91 -1.23 -10.38
N THR A 37 16.96 -0.32 -10.60
CA THR A 37 16.46 0.59 -9.57
C THR A 37 15.84 -0.19 -8.41
N HIS A 38 14.96 -1.14 -8.72
CA HIS A 38 14.38 -2.04 -7.70
C HIS A 38 15.46 -2.86 -7.00
N ASP A 39 16.37 -3.45 -7.75
CA ASP A 39 17.46 -4.26 -7.21
C ASP A 39 18.37 -3.47 -6.27
N THR A 40 18.70 -2.24 -6.63
CA THR A 40 19.51 -1.33 -5.80
C THR A 40 18.78 -0.99 -4.50
N GLN A 41 17.51 -0.62 -4.58
CA GLN A 41 16.73 -0.27 -3.40
C GLN A 41 16.53 -1.44 -2.45
N ARG A 42 16.40 -2.66 -2.98
CA ARG A 42 16.29 -3.91 -2.19
C ARG A 42 17.63 -4.51 -1.77
N GLY A 43 18.73 -4.04 -2.34
CA GLY A 43 20.07 -4.57 -2.10
C GLY A 43 20.25 -6.01 -2.59
N VAL A 44 19.49 -6.45 -3.58
CA VAL A 44 19.51 -7.84 -4.10
C VAL A 44 19.49 -7.83 -5.62
N PRO A 45 20.64 -8.04 -6.29
CA PRO A 45 20.71 -8.10 -7.75
C PRO A 45 19.77 -9.16 -8.34
N GLY A 46 19.07 -8.81 -9.43
CA GLY A 46 18.14 -9.68 -10.14
C GLY A 46 16.82 -9.93 -9.40
N ASN A 47 16.55 -9.20 -8.31
CA ASN A 47 15.31 -9.34 -7.54
C ASN A 47 14.08 -8.86 -8.33
N PHE A 48 14.24 -7.86 -9.20
CA PHE A 48 13.16 -7.34 -10.03
C PHE A 48 12.45 -8.46 -10.81
N TYR A 49 13.20 -9.21 -11.60
CA TYR A 49 12.62 -10.28 -12.42
C TYR A 49 12.09 -11.46 -11.58
N LYS A 50 12.67 -11.74 -10.41
CA LYS A 50 12.14 -12.74 -9.47
C LYS A 50 10.79 -12.29 -8.90
N ALA A 51 10.64 -11.01 -8.62
CA ALA A 51 9.39 -10.44 -8.15
C ALA A 51 8.32 -10.48 -9.27
N LEU A 52 8.68 -10.17 -10.52
CA LEU A 52 7.78 -10.31 -11.66
C LEU A 52 7.35 -11.76 -11.89
N GLU A 53 8.26 -12.72 -11.77
CA GLU A 53 7.94 -14.15 -11.85
C GLU A 53 6.96 -14.57 -10.74
N THR A 54 7.16 -14.06 -9.53
CA THR A 54 6.24 -14.31 -8.42
C THR A 54 4.84 -13.73 -8.71
N LEU A 55 4.77 -12.50 -9.23
CA LEU A 55 3.51 -11.87 -9.60
C LEU A 55 2.78 -12.66 -10.70
N ARG A 56 3.51 -13.12 -11.72
CA ARG A 56 2.98 -13.99 -12.77
C ARG A 56 2.38 -15.28 -12.19
N LYS A 57 3.12 -15.97 -11.33
CA LYS A 57 2.63 -17.18 -10.66
C LYS A 57 1.36 -16.94 -9.83
N ILE A 58 1.28 -15.81 -9.14
CA ILE A 58 0.08 -15.40 -8.41
C ILE A 58 -1.08 -15.20 -9.38
N GLN A 59 -0.85 -14.55 -10.50
CA GLN A 59 -1.88 -14.36 -11.53
C GLN A 59 -2.34 -15.68 -12.15
N GLU A 60 -1.43 -16.58 -12.46
CA GLU A 60 -1.76 -17.90 -13.02
C GLU A 60 -2.55 -18.77 -12.04
N ASN A 61 -2.17 -18.74 -10.76
CA ASN A 61 -2.81 -19.58 -9.75
C ASN A 61 -4.16 -19.08 -9.27
N PHE A 62 -4.38 -17.76 -9.29
CA PHE A 62 -5.59 -17.14 -8.74
C PHE A 62 -6.40 -16.35 -9.78
N GLY A 63 -5.86 -16.18 -10.97
CA GLY A 63 -6.55 -15.60 -12.12
C GLY A 63 -7.48 -14.45 -11.78
N ASP A 64 -8.75 -14.63 -12.08
CA ASP A 64 -9.82 -13.68 -11.84
C ASP A 64 -10.60 -13.97 -10.53
N ASP A 65 -10.04 -14.75 -9.58
CA ASP A 65 -10.65 -14.91 -8.27
C ASP A 65 -10.74 -13.56 -7.55
N GLY A 66 -11.94 -12.98 -7.54
CA GLY A 66 -12.23 -11.67 -6.96
C GLY A 66 -11.99 -11.60 -5.45
N LYS A 67 -11.81 -12.74 -4.78
CA LYS A 67 -11.46 -12.80 -3.35
C LYS A 67 -9.94 -12.81 -3.12
N VAL A 68 -9.12 -12.90 -4.16
CA VAL A 68 -7.66 -12.79 -4.07
C VAL A 68 -7.21 -11.45 -4.66
N LEU A 69 -7.00 -10.48 -3.78
CA LEU A 69 -6.50 -9.16 -4.15
C LEU A 69 -4.99 -9.21 -4.37
N LYS A 70 -4.56 -8.71 -5.51
CA LYS A 70 -3.16 -8.65 -5.95
C LYS A 70 -2.70 -7.20 -5.85
N ASN A 71 -1.98 -6.88 -4.79
CA ASN A 71 -1.52 -5.52 -4.51
C ASN A 71 -0.02 -5.37 -4.81
N ILE A 72 0.36 -4.25 -5.37
CA ILE A 72 1.76 -3.81 -5.45
C ILE A 72 1.97 -2.69 -4.45
N ALA A 73 3.09 -2.75 -3.72
CA ALA A 73 3.54 -1.69 -2.82
C ALA A 73 4.89 -1.16 -3.30
N THR A 74 4.97 0.14 -3.53
CA THR A 74 6.19 0.86 -3.93
C THR A 74 6.58 1.85 -2.84
N VAL A 75 7.79 1.74 -2.32
CA VAL A 75 8.37 2.74 -1.42
C VAL A 75 9.14 3.76 -2.25
N ILE A 76 8.79 5.04 -2.11
CA ILE A 76 9.44 6.13 -2.83
C ILE A 76 10.71 6.53 -2.09
N THR A 77 11.82 6.57 -2.82
CA THR A 77 13.16 6.97 -2.36
C THR A 77 13.86 7.80 -3.43
N LYS A 78 15.07 8.26 -3.12
CA LYS A 78 15.94 8.93 -4.12
C LYS A 78 16.23 8.10 -5.38
N TYR A 79 16.09 6.78 -5.33
CA TYR A 79 16.42 5.91 -6.45
C TYR A 79 15.30 5.81 -7.50
N ASN A 80 14.04 5.99 -7.09
CA ASN A 80 12.89 5.73 -7.95
C ASN A 80 11.92 6.91 -8.11
N ILE A 81 12.18 8.03 -7.46
CA ILE A 81 11.26 9.18 -7.42
C ILE A 81 10.85 9.66 -8.82
N ASP A 82 11.77 9.65 -9.77
CA ASP A 82 11.54 10.08 -11.15
C ASP A 82 10.87 9.01 -12.04
N GLN A 83 10.63 7.81 -11.50
CA GLN A 83 10.06 6.68 -12.24
C GLN A 83 8.63 6.34 -11.80
N VAL A 84 8.14 6.91 -10.69
CA VAL A 84 6.91 6.44 -10.01
C VAL A 84 5.72 6.39 -10.96
N GLU A 85 5.48 7.45 -11.73
CA GLU A 85 4.37 7.53 -12.68
C GLU A 85 4.50 6.49 -13.79
N ASP A 86 5.65 6.45 -14.46
CA ASP A 86 5.92 5.49 -15.53
C ASP A 86 5.80 4.05 -15.00
N PHE A 87 6.38 3.80 -13.82
CA PHE A 87 6.38 2.47 -13.23
C PHE A 87 4.96 1.99 -12.87
N MET A 88 4.17 2.85 -12.24
CA MET A 88 2.77 2.52 -11.91
C MET A 88 1.93 2.31 -13.17
N THR A 89 2.15 3.14 -14.20
CA THR A 89 1.48 3.01 -15.51
C THR A 89 1.83 1.69 -16.17
N TRP A 90 3.12 1.33 -16.19
CA TRP A 90 3.60 0.08 -16.75
C TRP A 90 3.04 -1.14 -16.01
N VAL A 91 3.09 -1.12 -14.67
CA VAL A 91 2.51 -2.19 -13.85
C VAL A 91 1.01 -2.35 -14.12
N TYR A 92 0.26 -1.24 -14.19
CA TYR A 92 -1.16 -1.27 -14.51
C TYR A 92 -1.42 -1.87 -15.90
N GLY A 93 -0.61 -1.52 -16.90
CA GLY A 93 -0.75 -2.00 -18.28
C GLY A 93 -0.35 -3.46 -18.48
N ARG A 94 0.70 -3.91 -17.78
CA ARG A 94 1.25 -5.26 -17.94
C ARG A 94 0.62 -6.32 -17.04
N PHE A 95 0.03 -5.90 -15.90
CA PHE A 95 -0.46 -6.84 -14.90
C PHE A 95 -1.90 -6.55 -14.49
N ARG A 96 -2.64 -7.61 -14.21
CA ARG A 96 -3.98 -7.53 -13.60
C ARG A 96 -3.88 -7.40 -12.07
N THR A 97 -3.26 -6.33 -11.61
CA THR A 97 -3.21 -5.99 -10.19
C THR A 97 -4.52 -5.36 -9.73
N SER A 98 -4.88 -5.59 -8.47
CA SER A 98 -6.10 -5.03 -7.86
C SER A 98 -5.89 -3.59 -7.41
N THR A 99 -4.70 -3.32 -6.85
CA THR A 99 -4.29 -1.99 -6.39
C THR A 99 -2.78 -1.83 -6.51
N HIS A 100 -2.33 -0.58 -6.50
CA HIS A 100 -0.91 -0.24 -6.39
C HIS A 100 -0.79 0.92 -5.40
N THR A 101 -0.12 0.68 -4.27
CA THR A 101 0.07 1.70 -3.24
C THR A 101 1.47 2.27 -3.28
N ILE A 102 1.60 3.57 -3.05
CA ILE A 102 2.91 4.20 -2.85
C ILE A 102 3.08 4.56 -1.37
N GLU A 103 4.28 4.38 -0.86
CA GLU A 103 4.65 4.67 0.51
C GLU A 103 5.88 5.59 0.55
N ALA A 104 5.93 6.52 1.49
CA ALA A 104 7.15 7.27 1.77
C ALA A 104 8.11 6.41 2.60
N ALA A 105 9.41 6.48 2.32
CA ALA A 105 10.42 5.87 3.19
C ALA A 105 10.34 6.47 4.59
N ARG A 106 10.26 5.62 5.62
CA ARG A 106 10.08 6.02 7.02
C ARG A 106 10.83 5.10 8.00
N GLY A 107 10.82 5.46 9.27
CA GLY A 107 11.48 4.70 10.32
C GLY A 107 13.01 4.77 10.22
N MET A 108 13.70 3.82 10.84
CA MET A 108 15.16 3.70 10.76
C MET A 108 15.55 3.03 9.44
N THR A 109 16.17 3.77 8.55
CA THR A 109 16.70 3.28 7.29
C THR A 109 18.21 3.08 7.41
N ARG A 110 18.78 2.16 6.61
CA ARG A 110 20.25 1.96 6.57
C ARG A 110 20.99 3.19 6.03
N ASP A 111 20.35 3.92 5.13
CA ASP A 111 20.80 5.17 4.55
C ASP A 111 19.69 6.20 4.72
N ASP A 112 19.87 7.18 5.60
CA ASP A 112 18.89 8.25 5.82
C ASP A 112 18.75 9.18 4.60
N GLY A 113 19.76 9.23 3.72
CA GLY A 113 19.70 9.96 2.47
C GLY A 113 18.65 9.43 1.46
N VAL A 114 17.97 8.32 1.75
CA VAL A 114 16.85 7.84 0.91
C VAL A 114 15.53 8.60 1.19
N LYS A 115 15.42 9.29 2.32
CA LYS A 115 14.23 10.04 2.75
C LYS A 115 14.24 11.46 2.19
N ILE A 116 14.06 11.59 0.88
CA ILE A 116 14.17 12.87 0.17
C ILE A 116 12.84 13.55 -0.12
N LEU A 117 11.72 12.91 0.25
CA LEU A 117 10.41 13.46 -0.06
C LEU A 117 10.12 14.71 0.78
N THR A 118 9.66 15.75 0.09
CA THR A 118 9.02 16.93 0.66
C THR A 118 7.52 16.88 0.43
N GLU A 119 6.75 17.71 1.13
CA GLU A 119 5.31 17.85 0.88
C GLU A 119 5.02 18.17 -0.58
N SER A 120 5.73 19.16 -1.15
CA SER A 120 5.52 19.59 -2.53
C SER A 120 5.80 18.49 -3.54
N THR A 121 6.89 17.76 -3.37
CA THR A 121 7.27 16.64 -4.25
C THR A 121 6.25 15.51 -4.17
N LEU A 122 5.82 15.14 -2.97
CA LEU A 122 4.83 14.08 -2.80
C LEU A 122 3.47 14.48 -3.38
N ARG A 123 3.04 15.75 -3.20
CA ARG A 123 1.81 16.25 -3.82
C ARG A 123 1.86 16.20 -5.34
N LYS A 124 2.99 16.61 -5.94
CA LYS A 124 3.17 16.50 -7.39
C LYS A 124 3.04 15.06 -7.87
N ILE A 125 3.75 14.11 -7.25
CA ILE A 125 3.65 12.69 -7.60
C ILE A 125 2.19 12.21 -7.49
N GLN A 126 1.50 12.57 -6.43
CA GLN A 126 0.09 12.18 -6.21
C GLN A 126 -0.85 12.75 -7.28
N ASP A 127 -0.57 13.95 -7.77
CA ASP A 127 -1.34 14.56 -8.84
C ASP A 127 -1.07 13.84 -10.17
N ASP A 128 0.20 13.57 -10.48
CA ASP A 128 0.63 12.88 -11.69
C ASP A 128 0.04 11.44 -11.79
N ILE A 129 -0.02 10.71 -10.67
CA ILE A 129 -0.57 9.34 -10.63
C ILE A 129 -2.10 9.27 -10.42
N SER A 130 -2.78 10.39 -10.25
CA SER A 130 -4.24 10.42 -10.04
C SER A 130 -5.05 9.69 -11.13
N PRO A 131 -4.71 9.79 -12.43
CA PRO A 131 -5.37 9.03 -13.50
C PRO A 131 -5.22 7.51 -13.34
N ILE A 132 -4.08 7.04 -12.84
CA ILE A 132 -3.82 5.63 -12.61
C ILE A 132 -4.74 5.09 -11.50
N TYR A 133 -4.93 5.85 -10.41
CA TYR A 133 -5.89 5.49 -9.36
C TYR A 133 -7.33 5.48 -9.86
N SER A 134 -7.68 6.40 -10.75
CA SER A 134 -9.00 6.39 -11.40
C SER A 134 -9.20 5.12 -12.23
N ALA A 135 -8.18 4.68 -12.97
CA ALA A 135 -8.21 3.45 -13.73
C ALA A 135 -8.30 2.20 -12.82
N TYR A 136 -7.59 2.18 -11.68
CA TYR A 136 -7.76 1.12 -10.67
C TYR A 136 -9.17 1.11 -10.07
N ALA A 137 -9.74 2.29 -9.78
CA ALA A 137 -11.11 2.39 -9.31
C ALA A 137 -12.10 1.83 -10.32
N ASP A 138 -11.94 2.13 -11.61
CA ASP A 138 -12.79 1.64 -12.69
C ASP A 138 -12.66 0.12 -12.85
N ARG A 139 -11.44 -0.43 -12.74
CA ARG A 139 -11.19 -1.88 -12.72
C ARG A 139 -11.86 -2.56 -11.51
N MET A 140 -11.76 -1.97 -10.33
CA MET A 140 -12.36 -2.51 -9.09
C MET A 140 -13.88 -2.62 -9.19
N VAL A 141 -14.54 -1.67 -9.87
CA VAL A 141 -16.00 -1.62 -9.98
C VAL A 141 -16.52 -2.14 -11.33
N ALA A 142 -15.67 -2.80 -12.13
CA ALA A 142 -16.05 -3.26 -13.48
C ALA A 142 -17.29 -4.15 -13.45
N ASP A 143 -17.32 -5.12 -12.53
CA ASP A 143 -18.39 -6.09 -12.37
C ASP A 143 -19.50 -5.64 -11.40
N THR A 144 -19.39 -4.40 -10.90
CA THR A 144 -20.38 -3.84 -9.96
C THR A 144 -21.47 -3.11 -10.74
N THR A 145 -22.73 -3.33 -10.39
CA THR A 145 -23.91 -2.73 -11.06
C THR A 145 -24.66 -1.76 -10.13
N GLY A 146 -25.54 -0.95 -10.72
CA GLY A 146 -26.42 -0.04 -10.00
C GLY A 146 -25.67 1.04 -9.20
N LEU A 147 -26.29 1.48 -8.13
CA LEU A 147 -25.77 2.56 -7.26
C LEU A 147 -24.49 2.16 -6.50
N ARG A 148 -24.21 0.87 -6.34
CA ARG A 148 -22.99 0.41 -5.68
C ARG A 148 -21.74 0.84 -6.45
N LYS A 149 -21.79 0.86 -7.77
CA LYS A 149 -20.66 1.25 -8.63
C LYS A 149 -20.15 2.67 -8.35
N PRO A 150 -20.95 3.74 -8.50
CA PRO A 150 -20.51 5.10 -8.23
C PRO A 150 -20.17 5.33 -6.75
N ILE A 151 -20.86 4.68 -5.82
CA ILE A 151 -20.58 4.80 -4.38
C ILE A 151 -19.21 4.21 -4.05
N THR A 152 -18.92 2.99 -4.48
CA THR A 152 -17.61 2.35 -4.24
C THR A 152 -16.48 3.16 -4.86
N ARG A 153 -16.65 3.61 -6.10
CA ARG A 153 -15.67 4.46 -6.80
C ARG A 153 -15.43 5.77 -6.05
N PHE A 154 -16.48 6.42 -5.59
CA PHE A 154 -16.42 7.65 -4.78
C PHE A 154 -15.59 7.44 -3.50
N PHE A 155 -15.90 6.40 -2.73
CA PHE A 155 -15.19 6.11 -1.49
C PHE A 155 -13.74 5.74 -1.73
N TYR A 156 -13.45 4.90 -2.72
CA TYR A 156 -12.08 4.50 -3.04
C TYR A 156 -11.20 5.71 -3.40
N LEU A 157 -11.62 6.52 -4.37
CA LEU A 157 -10.85 7.68 -4.82
C LEU A 157 -10.72 8.74 -3.73
N GLY A 158 -11.78 8.99 -3.01
CA GLY A 158 -11.78 9.98 -1.93
C GLY A 158 -10.90 9.55 -0.76
N LEU A 159 -10.92 8.27 -0.39
CA LEU A 159 -10.10 7.73 0.70
C LEU A 159 -8.60 7.75 0.33
N ILE A 160 -8.24 7.28 -0.85
CA ILE A 160 -6.85 7.31 -1.36
C ILE A 160 -6.32 8.74 -1.36
N ARG A 161 -7.08 9.69 -1.89
CA ARG A 161 -6.65 11.09 -1.92
C ARG A 161 -6.53 11.69 -0.52
N THR A 162 -7.44 11.36 0.39
CA THR A 162 -7.37 11.78 1.79
C THR A 162 -6.11 11.25 2.47
N LEU A 163 -5.82 9.96 2.30
CA LEU A 163 -4.60 9.33 2.80
C LEU A 163 -3.35 10.07 2.33
N TYR A 164 -3.27 10.38 1.04
CA TYR A 164 -2.13 11.06 0.47
C TYR A 164 -2.01 12.51 0.94
N ASN A 165 -3.11 13.23 1.05
CA ASN A 165 -3.10 14.60 1.57
C ASN A 165 -2.57 14.67 3.00
N VAL A 166 -3.00 13.76 3.87
CA VAL A 166 -2.51 13.68 5.26
C VAL A 166 -1.02 13.34 5.27
N ARG A 167 -0.62 12.35 4.49
CA ARG A 167 0.78 11.92 4.41
C ARG A 167 1.69 13.05 3.92
N ALA A 168 1.30 13.75 2.87
CA ALA A 168 2.07 14.85 2.32
C ALA A 168 2.25 15.98 3.35
N SER A 169 1.17 16.41 4.00
CA SER A 169 1.24 17.44 5.03
C SER A 169 2.14 17.05 6.20
N ASN A 170 2.16 15.76 6.58
CA ASN A 170 2.93 15.29 7.73
C ASN A 170 4.42 15.02 7.42
N ILE A 171 4.86 15.11 6.18
CA ILE A 171 6.28 14.96 5.83
C ILE A 171 7.10 16.15 6.34
N ASP A 172 6.71 17.36 5.99
CA ASP A 172 7.45 18.59 6.33
C ASP A 172 6.92 19.22 7.62
N HIS A 173 5.66 18.98 7.96
CA HIS A 173 4.98 19.55 9.12
C HIS A 173 4.38 18.44 9.99
N PRO A 174 5.21 17.78 10.82
CA PRO A 174 4.77 16.67 11.65
C PRO A 174 3.84 17.16 12.78
N THR A 175 2.56 17.34 12.45
CA THR A 175 1.54 17.86 13.35
C THR A 175 0.33 16.93 13.44
N PRO A 176 -0.39 16.94 14.55
CA PRO A 176 -1.66 16.24 14.65
C PRO A 176 -2.62 16.68 13.54
N TRP A 177 -3.21 15.74 12.84
CA TRP A 177 -4.09 15.97 11.68
C TRP A 177 -5.58 16.02 12.01
N GLY A 178 -5.88 16.01 13.30
CA GLY A 178 -7.22 16.25 13.83
C GLY A 178 -8.15 15.03 13.86
N MET A 179 -7.67 13.85 13.48
CA MET A 179 -8.38 12.57 13.69
C MET A 179 -7.71 11.78 14.79
N ASP A 180 -8.49 10.93 15.46
CA ASP A 180 -7.97 10.04 16.48
C ASP A 180 -7.22 8.89 15.81
N CYS A 181 -6.03 8.60 16.29
CA CYS A 181 -5.28 7.42 15.85
C CYS A 181 -5.94 6.17 16.45
N THR A 182 -6.14 5.15 15.63
CA THR A 182 -6.74 3.87 16.06
C THR A 182 -5.73 2.85 16.56
N ALA A 183 -4.46 3.22 16.66
CA ALA A 183 -3.40 2.36 17.17
C ALA A 183 -3.66 1.97 18.62
N GLY A 184 -3.68 0.67 18.90
CA GLY A 184 -4.00 0.12 20.21
C GLY A 184 -5.50 0.01 20.51
N GLU A 185 -6.38 0.68 19.75
CA GLU A 185 -7.83 0.60 19.93
C GLU A 185 -8.49 -0.44 18.98
N THR A 186 -8.20 -0.34 17.70
CA THR A 186 -8.77 -1.24 16.68
C THR A 186 -7.74 -2.16 16.04
N THR A 187 -6.47 -1.90 16.26
CA THR A 187 -5.36 -2.58 15.62
C THR A 187 -4.22 -2.77 16.61
N LEU A 188 -3.58 -3.91 16.54
CA LEU A 188 -2.45 -4.34 17.37
C LEU A 188 -1.33 -4.84 16.47
N VAL A 189 -0.10 -4.52 16.81
CA VAL A 189 1.08 -5.09 16.18
C VAL A 189 1.69 -6.14 17.10
N ILE A 190 1.97 -7.32 16.57
CA ILE A 190 2.66 -8.40 17.28
C ILE A 190 3.90 -8.76 16.46
N ASP A 191 5.06 -8.63 17.08
CA ASP A 191 6.33 -9.01 16.48
C ASP A 191 6.49 -10.55 16.43
N TYR A 192 7.44 -11.02 15.64
CA TYR A 192 7.70 -12.46 15.45
C TYR A 192 8.07 -13.21 16.74
N ASP A 193 8.54 -12.52 17.75
CA ASP A 193 8.92 -13.07 19.06
C ASP A 193 7.80 -12.96 20.12
N GLY A 194 6.65 -12.42 19.72
CA GLY A 194 5.46 -12.26 20.56
C GLY A 194 5.40 -10.92 21.30
N ARG A 195 6.37 -10.03 21.13
CA ARG A 195 6.24 -8.67 21.66
C ARG A 195 5.08 -7.94 20.96
N PHE A 196 4.32 -7.19 21.72
CA PHE A 196 3.22 -6.41 21.19
C PHE A 196 3.42 -4.90 21.40
N ARG A 197 2.82 -4.12 20.49
CA ARG A 197 2.82 -2.66 20.51
C ARG A 197 1.55 -2.10 19.88
N ALA A 198 1.19 -0.87 20.20
CA ALA A 198 0.05 -0.20 19.58
C ALA A 198 0.29 0.07 18.08
N CYS A 199 1.54 0.40 17.70
CA CYS A 199 1.97 0.71 16.34
C CYS A 199 3.42 0.25 16.14
N GLU A 200 3.79 -0.17 14.93
CA GLU A 200 5.17 -0.59 14.61
C GLU A 200 6.23 0.51 14.78
N LEU A 201 5.82 1.77 14.84
CA LEU A 201 6.71 2.92 15.05
C LEU A 201 6.88 3.28 16.54
N ARG A 202 6.24 2.53 17.45
CA ARG A 202 6.30 2.76 18.89
C ARG A 202 6.95 1.57 19.60
N GLU A 203 7.38 1.80 20.83
CA GLU A 203 8.10 0.79 21.61
C GLU A 203 7.19 -0.40 22.01
N PRO A 204 7.74 -1.60 22.14
CA PRO A 204 7.00 -2.75 22.65
C PRO A 204 6.50 -2.51 24.09
N LEU A 205 5.27 -2.97 24.36
CA LEU A 205 4.59 -2.80 25.65
C LEU A 205 4.65 -4.05 26.53
N GLY A 206 5.07 -5.17 25.99
CA GLY A 206 5.14 -6.47 26.66
C GLY A 206 5.12 -7.62 25.67
N ASN A 207 4.90 -8.83 26.16
CA ASN A 207 4.80 -10.03 25.35
C ASN A 207 3.44 -10.69 25.51
N ILE A 208 2.81 -11.12 24.40
CA ILE A 208 1.46 -11.74 24.43
C ILE A 208 1.42 -13.01 25.29
N LYS A 209 2.56 -13.69 25.48
CA LYS A 209 2.67 -14.89 26.33
C LYS A 209 2.35 -14.60 27.79
N GLU A 210 2.62 -13.38 28.27
CA GLU A 210 2.32 -12.91 29.63
C GLU A 210 0.80 -12.82 29.86
N TYR A 211 0.03 -12.74 28.78
CA TYR A 211 -1.42 -12.67 28.75
C TYR A 211 -2.06 -13.99 28.30
N GLY A 212 -1.28 -15.09 28.28
CA GLY A 212 -1.77 -16.38 27.79
C GLY A 212 -2.12 -16.41 26.30
N CYS A 213 -1.49 -15.55 25.49
CA CYS A 213 -1.79 -15.34 24.07
C CYS A 213 -3.24 -14.89 23.79
N ASP A 214 -3.90 -14.32 24.78
CA ASP A 214 -5.25 -13.76 24.66
C ASP A 214 -5.20 -12.30 24.21
N ILE A 215 -5.57 -12.06 22.95
CA ILE A 215 -5.56 -10.72 22.33
C ILE A 215 -6.51 -9.77 23.08
N SER A 216 -7.64 -10.26 23.60
CA SER A 216 -8.58 -9.41 24.34
C SER A 216 -7.93 -8.87 25.62
N LYS A 217 -7.19 -9.71 26.35
CA LYS A 217 -6.46 -9.27 27.54
C LYS A 217 -5.35 -8.28 27.21
N VAL A 218 -4.61 -8.50 26.10
CA VAL A 218 -3.60 -7.57 25.61
C VAL A 218 -4.18 -6.20 25.30
N MET A 219 -5.27 -6.17 24.53
CA MET A 219 -5.93 -4.91 24.13
C MET A 219 -6.51 -4.14 25.33
N ASN A 220 -6.94 -4.84 26.38
CA ASN A 220 -7.47 -4.25 27.61
C ASN A 220 -6.43 -4.07 28.73
N SER A 221 -5.15 -4.35 28.46
CA SER A 221 -4.09 -4.21 29.45
C SER A 221 -3.85 -2.76 29.86
N GLU A 222 -3.33 -2.57 31.06
CA GLU A 222 -2.98 -1.22 31.55
C GLU A 222 -1.89 -0.58 30.69
N ALA A 223 -0.89 -1.36 30.26
CA ALA A 223 0.15 -0.89 29.34
C ALA A 223 -0.44 -0.33 28.04
N MET A 224 -1.43 -1.02 27.44
CA MET A 224 -2.09 -0.54 26.22
C MET A 224 -2.90 0.73 26.47
N LYS A 225 -3.64 0.81 27.57
CA LYS A 225 -4.41 2.01 27.93
C LYS A 225 -3.51 3.23 28.14
N GLN A 226 -2.38 3.06 28.83
CA GLN A 226 -1.39 4.12 29.03
C GLN A 226 -0.80 4.58 27.70
N GLU A 227 -0.52 3.64 26.79
CA GLU A 227 0.02 3.94 25.47
C GLU A 227 -0.99 4.72 24.61
N ILE A 228 -2.27 4.31 24.60
CA ILE A 228 -3.35 5.05 23.91
C ILE A 228 -3.47 6.47 24.46
N ALA A 229 -3.43 6.62 25.79
CA ALA A 229 -3.44 7.94 26.43
C ALA A 229 -2.22 8.79 26.04
N ALA A 230 -1.03 8.18 25.90
CA ALA A 230 0.19 8.85 25.46
C ALA A 230 0.13 9.26 23.98
N ILE A 231 -0.53 8.49 23.11
CA ILE A 231 -0.80 8.86 21.72
C ILE A 231 -1.70 10.09 21.66
N GLY A 232 -2.73 10.13 22.51
CA GLY A 232 -3.69 11.24 22.60
C GLY A 232 -4.68 11.29 21.44
N HIS A 233 -5.54 12.30 21.43
CA HIS A 233 -6.67 12.39 20.53
C HIS A 233 -6.74 13.70 19.74
N GLY A 234 -7.14 13.60 18.49
CA GLY A 234 -7.42 14.72 17.60
C GLY A 234 -6.29 15.72 17.48
N TYR A 235 -6.56 17.00 17.65
CA TYR A 235 -5.54 18.06 17.61
C TYR A 235 -4.67 18.16 18.87
N LYS A 236 -5.00 17.42 19.92
CA LYS A 236 -4.19 17.29 21.14
C LYS A 236 -3.34 16.03 21.15
N ALA A 237 -3.32 15.29 20.04
CA ALA A 237 -2.49 14.10 19.94
C ALA A 237 -1.00 14.47 20.05
N ASN A 238 -0.23 13.59 20.68
CA ASN A 238 1.23 13.67 20.74
C ASN A 238 1.91 12.87 19.63
N CYS A 239 1.13 12.44 18.65
CA CYS A 239 1.58 11.61 17.54
C CYS A 239 1.03 12.13 16.22
N TRP A 240 1.85 12.08 15.18
CA TRP A 240 1.50 12.34 13.79
C TRP A 240 2.00 11.19 12.92
N CYS A 241 1.46 11.04 11.70
CA CYS A 241 1.72 9.82 10.94
C CYS A 241 1.81 10.06 9.43
N THR A 242 2.78 9.40 8.81
CA THR A 242 2.85 9.20 7.35
C THR A 242 2.49 7.76 6.95
N HIS A 243 2.15 6.91 7.91
CA HIS A 243 1.88 5.49 7.72
C HIS A 243 0.46 5.24 7.20
N GLY A 244 0.36 4.72 5.98
CA GLY A 244 -0.92 4.54 5.28
C GLY A 244 -1.94 3.68 6.03
N CYS A 245 -1.52 2.60 6.69
CA CYS A 245 -2.44 1.72 7.42
C CYS A 245 -3.14 2.46 8.55
N TRP A 246 -2.41 3.20 9.36
CA TRP A 246 -2.98 3.94 10.49
C TRP A 246 -3.81 5.14 10.07
N ILE A 247 -3.39 5.88 9.04
CA ILE A 247 -4.18 6.97 8.48
C ILE A 247 -5.50 6.42 7.93
N THR A 248 -5.46 5.33 7.17
CA THR A 248 -6.66 4.73 6.58
C THR A 248 -7.65 4.26 7.65
N SER A 249 -7.18 3.50 8.65
CA SER A 249 -8.05 3.03 9.73
C SER A 249 -8.61 4.20 10.54
N SER A 250 -7.79 5.20 10.87
CA SER A 250 -8.26 6.41 11.59
C SER A 250 -9.34 7.17 10.81
N VAL A 251 -9.24 7.26 9.48
CA VAL A 251 -10.28 7.87 8.64
C VAL A 251 -11.56 7.05 8.69
N ILE A 252 -11.47 5.71 8.51
CA ILE A 252 -12.62 4.81 8.44
C ILE A 252 -13.36 4.77 9.77
N PHE A 253 -12.65 4.69 10.89
CA PHE A 253 -13.26 4.63 12.24
C PHE A 253 -13.67 5.99 12.81
N ASN A 254 -13.53 7.07 12.03
CA ASN A 254 -14.06 8.38 12.38
C ASN A 254 -15.15 8.86 11.39
N PRO A 255 -16.36 8.30 11.43
CA PRO A 255 -17.37 8.46 10.38
C PRO A 255 -17.79 9.92 10.15
N ARG A 256 -17.82 10.75 11.19
CA ARG A 256 -18.19 12.16 11.05
C ARG A 256 -17.19 12.96 10.20
N LYS A 257 -15.89 12.72 10.40
CA LYS A 257 -14.83 13.39 9.65
C LYS A 257 -14.52 12.69 8.32
N MET A 258 -14.76 11.36 8.26
CA MET A 258 -14.56 10.55 7.07
C MET A 258 -15.33 11.09 5.88
N ILE A 259 -16.63 11.29 6.00
CA ILE A 259 -17.49 11.75 4.89
C ILE A 259 -16.96 13.06 4.30
N ARG A 260 -16.63 14.03 5.16
CA ARG A 260 -16.11 15.33 4.72
C ARG A 260 -14.75 15.19 4.01
N SER A 261 -13.85 14.40 4.57
CA SER A 261 -12.50 14.19 4.02
C SER A 261 -12.53 13.44 2.70
N VAL A 262 -13.32 12.35 2.65
CA VAL A 262 -13.51 11.55 1.43
C VAL A 262 -14.17 12.39 0.33
N TYR A 263 -15.18 13.20 0.64
CA TYR A 263 -15.80 14.10 -0.33
C TYR A 263 -14.80 15.13 -0.89
N LYS A 264 -13.98 15.74 -0.02
CA LYS A 264 -12.93 16.68 -0.43
C LYS A 264 -11.91 15.98 -1.34
N GLY A 265 -11.40 14.82 -0.92
CA GLY A 265 -10.43 14.03 -1.69
C GLY A 265 -10.99 13.60 -3.05
N TYR A 266 -12.24 13.15 -3.10
CA TYR A 266 -12.91 12.81 -4.37
C TYR A 266 -13.01 14.00 -5.33
N ARG A 267 -13.38 15.19 -4.83
CA ARG A 267 -13.45 16.41 -5.65
C ARG A 267 -12.07 16.80 -6.22
N GLU A 268 -11.03 16.69 -5.41
CA GLU A 268 -9.65 16.94 -5.86
C GLU A 268 -9.25 15.94 -6.97
N THR A 269 -9.44 14.65 -6.74
CA THR A 269 -9.17 13.61 -7.75
C THR A 269 -9.95 13.86 -9.04
N LYS A 270 -11.23 14.23 -8.94
CA LYS A 270 -12.05 14.51 -10.13
C LYS A 270 -11.52 15.68 -10.97
N ARG A 271 -10.90 16.70 -10.36
CA ARG A 271 -10.29 17.82 -11.09
C ARG A 271 -9.02 17.42 -11.83
N LEU A 272 -8.27 16.47 -11.29
CA LEU A 272 -7.01 15.98 -11.86
C LEU A 272 -7.22 14.82 -12.84
N ASN A 273 -8.43 14.27 -12.88
CA ASN A 273 -8.70 13.08 -13.66
C ASN A 273 -8.78 13.40 -15.14
N HIS A 274 -7.91 12.76 -15.90
CA HIS A 274 -7.99 12.64 -17.35
C HIS A 274 -7.86 11.15 -17.73
N PRO A 275 -8.30 10.73 -18.91
CA PRO A 275 -8.17 9.34 -19.34
C PRO A 275 -6.72 8.90 -19.31
N LEU A 276 -6.46 7.76 -18.68
CA LEU A 276 -5.14 7.15 -18.68
C LEU A 276 -4.86 6.57 -20.07
N ALA A 277 -4.03 7.26 -20.86
CA ALA A 277 -3.64 6.78 -22.18
C ALA A 277 -2.56 5.70 -22.04
N ILE A 278 -2.96 4.45 -22.15
CA ILE A 278 -2.05 3.29 -22.20
C ILE A 278 -2.30 2.54 -23.51
N ASN A 279 -1.21 2.29 -24.21
CA ASN A 279 -1.17 1.41 -25.37
C ASN A 279 0.15 0.64 -25.39
N GLU A 280 0.24 -0.36 -26.23
CA GLU A 280 1.43 -1.23 -26.33
C GLU A 280 2.71 -0.43 -26.64
N GLN A 281 2.61 0.53 -27.56
CA GLN A 281 3.77 1.38 -27.92
C GLN A 281 4.31 2.16 -26.72
N LYS A 282 3.43 2.71 -25.87
CA LYS A 282 3.84 3.44 -24.65
C LYS A 282 4.54 2.51 -23.66
N LEU A 283 4.02 1.29 -23.47
CA LEU A 283 4.63 0.31 -22.58
C LEU A 283 6.02 -0.12 -23.08
N GLN A 284 6.16 -0.40 -24.37
CA GLN A 284 7.44 -0.74 -24.99
C GLN A 284 8.45 0.43 -24.91
N THR A 285 7.98 1.66 -25.06
CA THR A 285 8.82 2.85 -24.89
C THR A 285 9.37 2.95 -23.45
N MET A 286 8.54 2.64 -22.44
CA MET A 286 9.00 2.59 -21.05
C MET A 286 10.02 1.46 -20.84
N GLU A 287 9.77 0.28 -21.38
CA GLU A 287 10.68 -0.87 -21.30
C GLU A 287 12.05 -0.54 -21.90
N ALA A 288 12.08 0.12 -23.06
CA ALA A 288 13.31 0.60 -23.69
C ALA A 288 13.99 1.71 -22.87
N LYS A 289 13.22 2.71 -22.40
CA LYS A 289 13.72 3.82 -21.57
C LYS A 289 14.42 3.34 -20.31
N TYR A 290 13.90 2.29 -19.69
CA TYR A 290 14.42 1.74 -18.45
C TYR A 290 15.28 0.47 -18.65
N HIS A 291 15.69 0.19 -19.88
CA HIS A 291 16.59 -0.90 -20.26
C HIS A 291 16.17 -2.27 -19.73
N LEU A 292 14.87 -2.59 -19.84
CA LEU A 292 14.39 -3.90 -19.42
C LEU A 292 14.82 -4.99 -20.39
N ASP A 293 15.12 -6.18 -19.87
CA ASP A 293 15.41 -7.38 -20.64
C ASP A 293 14.13 -7.91 -21.28
N ILE A 294 13.91 -7.57 -22.54
CA ILE A 294 12.70 -7.92 -23.32
C ILE A 294 12.55 -9.42 -23.48
N GLU A 295 13.65 -10.16 -23.68
CA GLU A 295 13.60 -11.62 -23.80
C GLU A 295 13.11 -12.25 -22.50
N ARG A 296 13.58 -11.73 -21.37
CA ARG A 296 13.15 -12.21 -20.06
C ARG A 296 11.68 -11.86 -19.75
N LEU A 297 11.22 -10.68 -20.19
CA LEU A 297 9.79 -10.33 -20.08
C LEU A 297 8.92 -11.27 -20.93
N ARG A 298 9.38 -11.62 -22.15
CA ARG A 298 8.68 -12.60 -23.00
C ARG A 298 8.63 -13.99 -22.37
N GLN A 299 9.77 -14.48 -21.82
CA GLN A 299 9.82 -15.76 -21.11
C GLN A 299 8.87 -15.79 -19.91
N LEU A 300 8.69 -14.68 -19.24
CA LEU A 300 7.74 -14.52 -18.16
C LEU A 300 6.29 -14.34 -18.64
N ASN A 301 6.05 -14.38 -19.95
CA ASN A 301 4.74 -14.18 -20.55
C ASN A 301 4.05 -12.89 -20.09
N ILE A 302 4.84 -11.84 -19.90
CA ILE A 302 4.38 -10.50 -19.51
C ILE A 302 4.11 -9.74 -20.81
N ARG A 303 2.82 -9.61 -21.16
CA ARG A 303 2.34 -8.93 -22.39
C ARG A 303 1.32 -7.88 -22.02
#